data_c546c399c5493495924ab9abf8cfc3b9
#
_entry.id   c546c399c5493495924ab9abf8cfc3b9
#
_cell.length_a   1.000
_cell.length_b   1.000
_cell.length_c   1.000
_cell.angle_alpha   90.00
_cell.angle_beta   90.00
_cell.angle_gamma   90.00
#
_symmetry.space_group_name_H-M   'P 1'
#
loop_
_entity.id
_entity.type
_entity.pdbx_description
1 polymer ?
#
loop_
_entity_poly.entity_id
_entity_poly.type
_entity_poly.pdbx_seq_one_letter_code
_entity_poly.pdbx_strand_id
1 'polypeptide(L)'
;MMASSKVMKAKVGDHVRVEYSGEFKDEKAGVKRLAREIFEFTVGSRSIMPGISKAVVGMVEGEKKQLTLQPPDAFGVFRPNLIREIPRQRFPAELILKVGKQLTTIGVNSRRRSKVTIVELRPTTIIVDGNHPLAGKTLEVEFQLLVHDLSAAKRTLRDSGDEE
;
A
#
# COMPACT_ATOMS: atom_id res chain seq x y z
N MET A 1 35.18 13.47 -7.07
CA MET A 1 35.32 12.79 -6.78
C MET A 1 35.30 12.20 -5.52
N MET A 2 35.78 12.60 -4.62
CA MET A 2 35.74 12.04 -3.39
C MET A 2 34.40 11.84 -2.90
N ALA A 3 33.48 12.56 -3.33
CA ALA A 3 32.13 12.43 -2.86
C ALA A 3 31.57 11.04 -3.06
N SER A 4 32.03 10.36 -4.08
CA SER A 4 31.50 9.05 -4.35
C SER A 4 31.82 8.05 -3.25
N SER A 5 32.86 8.26 -2.53
CA SER A 5 33.22 7.30 -1.50
C SER A 5 32.27 7.38 -0.31
N LYS A 6 31.48 8.45 -0.22
CA LYS A 6 30.55 8.63 0.88
C LYS A 6 29.12 8.34 0.50
N VAL A 7 28.89 7.96 -0.74
CA VAL A 7 27.54 7.65 -1.19
C VAL A 7 27.12 6.33 -0.57
N MET A 8 26.00 6.34 0.13
CA MET A 8 25.50 5.14 0.75
C MET A 8 24.28 4.64 0.00
N LYS A 9 24.26 3.36 -0.26
CA LYS A 9 23.16 2.74 -0.95
C LYS A 9 22.21 2.10 0.05
N ALA A 10 20.93 2.19 -0.22
CA ALA A 10 19.92 1.60 0.65
C ALA A 10 20.04 0.09 0.63
N LYS A 11 19.79 -0.54 1.75
CA LYS A 11 19.83 -1.99 1.87
C LYS A 11 18.72 -2.46 2.77
N VAL A 12 18.45 -3.75 2.75
CA VAL A 12 17.41 -4.34 3.59
C VAL A 12 17.69 -4.00 5.05
N GLY A 13 16.68 -3.57 5.75
CA GLY A 13 16.79 -3.16 7.15
C GLY A 13 16.90 -1.66 7.35
N ASP A 14 17.23 -0.92 6.29
CA ASP A 14 17.34 0.54 6.43
C ASP A 14 15.95 1.16 6.50
N HIS A 15 15.85 2.26 7.24
CA HIS A 15 14.62 3.04 7.28
C HIS A 15 14.72 4.15 6.24
N VAL A 16 13.75 4.23 5.37
CA VAL A 16 13.81 5.17 4.25
C VAL A 16 12.50 5.91 4.10
N ARG A 17 12.56 7.02 3.37
CA ARG A 17 11.38 7.79 2.96
C ARG A 17 11.40 7.88 1.45
N VAL A 18 10.29 7.52 0.81
CA VAL A 18 10.16 7.63 -0.64
C VAL A 18 8.93 8.44 -0.99
N GLU A 19 8.99 9.10 -2.13
CA GLU A 19 7.81 9.75 -2.70
C GLU A 19 7.48 8.99 -3.96
N TYR A 20 6.23 8.58 -4.11
CA TYR A 20 5.85 7.83 -5.30
C TYR A 20 4.52 8.31 -5.85
N SER A 21 4.34 8.06 -7.13
CA SER A 21 3.09 8.26 -7.83
C SER A 21 3.02 7.16 -8.89
N GLY A 22 1.86 6.96 -9.44
CA GLY A 22 1.74 5.89 -10.43
C GLY A 22 0.46 5.98 -11.22
N GLU A 23 0.32 5.05 -12.15
CA GLU A 23 -0.85 4.94 -13.01
C GLU A 23 -1.23 3.48 -13.12
N PHE A 24 -2.50 3.23 -13.35
CA PHE A 24 -2.96 1.90 -13.67
C PHE A 24 -4.10 2.00 -14.67
N LYS A 25 -4.33 0.92 -15.38
CA LYS A 25 -5.40 0.86 -16.35
C LYS A 25 -6.65 0.31 -15.71
N ASP A 26 -7.73 1.04 -15.81
CA ASP A 26 -9.03 0.58 -15.35
C ASP A 26 -9.85 0.25 -16.59
N GLU A 27 -10.44 -0.95 -16.61
CA GLU A 27 -11.16 -1.39 -17.79
C GLU A 27 -12.32 -0.49 -18.16
N LYS A 28 -12.95 0.13 -17.17
CA LYS A 28 -14.11 0.97 -17.41
C LYS A 28 -13.77 2.44 -17.55
N ALA A 29 -12.75 2.89 -16.84
CA ALA A 29 -12.46 4.33 -16.77
C ALA A 29 -11.17 4.74 -17.48
N GLY A 30 -10.46 3.80 -18.11
CA GLY A 30 -9.21 4.09 -18.80
C GLY A 30 -8.05 4.21 -17.83
N VAL A 31 -7.09 5.07 -18.15
CA VAL A 31 -5.91 5.24 -17.30
C VAL A 31 -6.27 6.09 -16.10
N LYS A 32 -5.97 5.60 -14.91
CA LYS A 32 -6.17 6.33 -13.67
C LYS A 32 -4.83 6.56 -12.99
N ARG A 33 -4.72 7.66 -12.28
CA ARG A 33 -3.49 8.01 -11.59
C ARG A 33 -3.65 7.84 -10.10
N LEU A 34 -2.58 7.33 -9.47
CA LEU A 34 -2.48 7.33 -8.03
C LEU A 34 -1.96 8.68 -7.59
N ALA A 35 -2.50 9.19 -6.49
CA ALA A 35 -2.01 10.46 -5.95
C ALA A 35 -0.56 10.29 -5.52
N ARG A 36 0.21 11.37 -5.62
CA ARG A 36 1.58 11.36 -5.14
C ARG A 36 1.57 11.29 -3.62
N GLU A 37 2.30 10.33 -3.08
CA GLU A 37 2.35 10.14 -1.64
C GLU A 37 3.76 9.94 -1.16
N ILE A 38 4.02 10.34 0.08
CA ILE A 38 5.29 10.13 0.73
C ILE A 38 5.10 9.02 1.76
N PHE A 39 5.97 8.03 1.71
CA PHE A 39 5.86 6.86 2.55
C PHE A 39 7.18 6.60 3.26
N GLU A 40 7.11 6.28 4.55
CA GLU A 40 8.28 5.88 5.33
C GLU A 40 8.15 4.41 5.66
N PHE A 41 9.22 3.66 5.46
CA PHE A 41 9.17 2.23 5.71
C PHE A 41 10.58 1.67 5.92
N THR A 42 10.63 0.44 6.42
CA THR A 42 11.89 -0.29 6.52
C THR A 42 12.01 -1.15 5.27
N VAL A 43 13.14 -1.05 4.59
CA VAL A 43 13.38 -1.80 3.35
C VAL A 43 13.29 -3.30 3.65
N GLY A 44 12.51 -4.00 2.87
CA GLY A 44 12.25 -5.42 3.07
C GLY A 44 11.00 -5.72 3.87
N SER A 45 10.38 -4.69 4.47
CA SER A 45 9.14 -4.90 5.23
C SER A 45 7.95 -5.04 4.29
N ARG A 46 6.81 -5.42 4.86
CA ARG A 46 5.58 -5.57 4.08
C ARG A 46 4.69 -4.33 4.13
N SER A 47 5.21 -3.23 4.63
CA SER A 47 4.41 -2.02 4.79
C SER A 47 4.24 -1.22 3.51
N ILE A 48 4.95 -1.59 2.45
CA ILE A 48 4.82 -0.94 1.15
C ILE A 48 4.80 -2.01 0.07
N MET A 49 4.44 -1.62 -1.15
CA MET A 49 4.44 -2.56 -2.28
C MET A 49 5.80 -3.27 -2.39
N PRO A 50 5.79 -4.60 -2.49
CA PRO A 50 7.06 -5.34 -2.57
C PRO A 50 7.98 -4.88 -3.68
N GLY A 51 7.43 -4.46 -4.81
CA GLY A 51 8.24 -3.99 -5.93
C GLY A 51 9.01 -2.73 -5.60
N ILE A 52 8.43 -1.82 -4.84
CA ILE A 52 9.12 -0.60 -4.43
C ILE A 52 10.19 -0.95 -3.40
N SER A 53 9.86 -1.79 -2.43
CA SER A 53 10.81 -2.18 -1.41
C SER A 53 12.05 -2.85 -2.04
N LYS A 54 11.84 -3.73 -3.02
CA LYS A 54 12.94 -4.37 -3.71
C LYS A 54 13.75 -3.39 -4.54
N ALA A 55 13.10 -2.45 -5.18
CA ALA A 55 13.76 -1.52 -6.07
C ALA A 55 14.60 -0.48 -5.33
N VAL A 56 14.24 -0.19 -4.08
CA VAL A 56 14.98 0.77 -3.28
C VAL A 56 16.36 0.25 -2.92
N VAL A 57 16.52 -1.08 -2.84
CA VAL A 57 17.82 -1.66 -2.53
C VAL A 57 18.83 -1.22 -3.58
N GLY A 58 19.94 -0.63 -3.14
CA GLY A 58 20.98 -0.14 -4.03
C GLY A 58 20.79 1.29 -4.50
N MET A 59 19.67 1.94 -4.16
CA MET A 59 19.46 3.34 -4.53
C MET A 59 20.15 4.28 -3.56
N VAL A 60 20.48 5.46 -4.06
CA VAL A 60 21.04 6.52 -3.22
C VAL A 60 20.01 7.64 -3.09
N GLU A 61 20.17 8.48 -2.08
CA GLU A 61 19.26 9.60 -1.87
C GLU A 61 19.19 10.47 -3.10
N GLY A 62 17.97 10.82 -3.47
CA GLY A 62 17.71 11.66 -4.64
C GLY A 62 17.48 10.89 -5.91
N GLU A 63 17.81 9.62 -5.93
CA GLU A 63 17.65 8.81 -7.14
C GLU A 63 16.19 8.54 -7.42
N LYS A 64 15.81 8.58 -8.69
CA LYS A 64 14.45 8.29 -9.15
C LYS A 64 14.45 7.04 -9.99
N LYS A 65 13.37 6.28 -9.92
CA LYS A 65 13.17 5.11 -10.77
C LYS A 65 11.74 5.04 -11.25
N GLN A 66 11.57 4.47 -12.43
CA GLN A 66 10.25 4.13 -12.97
C GLN A 66 10.20 2.62 -13.11
N LEU A 67 9.09 2.04 -12.68
CA LEU A 67 8.91 0.60 -12.71
C LEU A 67 7.51 0.25 -13.16
N THR A 68 7.39 -0.90 -13.83
CA THR A 68 6.11 -1.52 -14.06
C THR A 68 5.99 -2.65 -13.05
N LEU A 69 5.01 -2.56 -12.17
CA LEU A 69 4.82 -3.55 -11.12
C LEU A 69 3.65 -4.44 -11.45
N GLN A 70 3.92 -5.75 -11.55
CA GLN A 70 2.85 -6.73 -11.72
C GLN A 70 2.11 -6.89 -10.39
N PRO A 71 0.89 -7.44 -10.39
CA PRO A 71 0.11 -7.52 -9.17
C PRO A 71 0.84 -8.06 -7.94
N PRO A 72 1.63 -9.14 -8.01
CA PRO A 72 2.31 -9.63 -6.81
C PRO A 72 3.29 -8.62 -6.20
N ASP A 73 3.83 -7.72 -7.02
CA ASP A 73 4.76 -6.70 -6.55
C ASP A 73 4.08 -5.38 -6.25
N ALA A 74 2.80 -5.27 -6.51
CA ALA A 74 2.00 -4.06 -6.29
C ALA A 74 1.02 -4.31 -5.13
N PHE A 75 -0.27 -4.26 -5.41
CA PHE A 75 -1.28 -4.44 -4.36
C PHE A 75 -1.81 -5.86 -4.26
N GLY A 76 -1.09 -6.80 -4.84
CA GLY A 76 -1.43 -8.22 -4.75
C GLY A 76 -2.31 -8.68 -5.88
N VAL A 77 -2.39 -10.01 -6.01
CA VAL A 77 -3.24 -10.61 -7.04
C VAL A 77 -4.69 -10.53 -6.59
N PHE A 78 -5.60 -10.49 -7.56
CA PHE A 78 -7.01 -10.55 -7.25
C PHE A 78 -7.36 -11.97 -6.80
N ARG A 79 -8.06 -12.10 -5.69
CA ARG A 79 -8.44 -13.41 -5.15
C ARG A 79 -9.94 -13.55 -5.14
N PRO A 80 -10.50 -14.40 -6.00
CA PRO A 80 -11.95 -14.59 -6.04
C PRO A 80 -12.53 -15.10 -4.73
N ASN A 81 -11.77 -15.83 -3.94
CA ASN A 81 -12.24 -16.34 -2.66
C ASN A 81 -12.45 -15.27 -1.61
N LEU A 82 -12.03 -14.04 -1.86
CA LEU A 82 -12.31 -12.92 -0.97
C LEU A 82 -13.64 -12.26 -1.28
N ILE A 83 -14.32 -12.70 -2.35
CA ILE A 83 -15.67 -12.27 -2.63
C ILE A 83 -16.61 -13.23 -1.93
N ARG A 84 -17.48 -12.71 -1.08
CA ARG A 84 -18.37 -13.54 -0.29
C ARG A 84 -19.81 -13.05 -0.33
N GLU A 85 -20.72 -13.99 -0.21
CA GLU A 85 -22.12 -13.66 -0.10
C GLU A 85 -22.50 -13.82 1.36
N ILE A 86 -23.05 -12.78 1.97
CA ILE A 86 -23.38 -12.77 3.39
C ILE A 86 -24.85 -12.44 3.56
N PRO A 87 -25.58 -13.20 4.39
CA PRO A 87 -27.00 -12.90 4.64
C PRO A 87 -27.16 -11.51 5.26
N ARG A 88 -28.19 -10.79 4.82
CA ARG A 88 -28.45 -9.44 5.30
C ARG A 88 -28.64 -9.41 6.82
N GLN A 89 -29.19 -10.46 7.39
CA GLN A 89 -29.43 -10.49 8.82
C GLN A 89 -28.17 -10.49 9.67
N ARG A 90 -27.02 -10.72 9.07
CA ARG A 90 -25.76 -10.66 9.81
C ARG A 90 -25.22 -9.25 9.95
N PHE A 91 -25.84 -8.29 9.29
CA PHE A 91 -25.42 -6.89 9.40
C PHE A 91 -26.31 -6.20 10.43
N PRO A 92 -25.77 -5.21 11.17
CA PRO A 92 -26.59 -4.45 12.11
C PRO A 92 -27.77 -3.79 11.40
N ALA A 93 -28.94 -3.81 12.02
CA ALA A 93 -30.15 -3.32 11.38
C ALA A 93 -30.07 -1.84 11.03
N GLU A 94 -29.37 -1.04 11.84
CA GLU A 94 -29.27 0.37 11.59
C GLU A 94 -28.19 0.74 10.56
N LEU A 95 -27.46 -0.23 10.09
CA LEU A 95 -26.39 0.03 9.11
C LEU A 95 -27.01 0.21 7.73
N ILE A 96 -26.68 1.31 7.08
CA ILE A 96 -27.16 1.57 5.73
C ILE A 96 -26.24 0.84 4.75
N LEU A 97 -26.81 -0.07 3.97
CA LEU A 97 -26.05 -0.88 3.03
C LEU A 97 -26.14 -0.28 1.64
N LYS A 98 -24.99 0.05 1.07
CA LYS A 98 -24.90 0.64 -0.27
C LYS A 98 -23.76 0.03 -1.02
N VAL A 99 -23.91 -0.13 -2.32
CA VAL A 99 -22.81 -0.56 -3.20
C VAL A 99 -21.70 0.49 -3.11
N GLY A 100 -20.48 0.03 -2.91
CA GLY A 100 -19.32 0.91 -2.75
C GLY A 100 -18.96 1.22 -1.31
N LYS A 101 -19.83 0.91 -0.36
CA LYS A 101 -19.55 1.17 1.05
C LYS A 101 -18.49 0.20 1.55
N GLN A 102 -17.53 0.73 2.31
CA GLN A 102 -16.51 -0.10 2.94
C GLN A 102 -16.90 -0.41 4.37
N LEU A 103 -16.70 -1.64 4.76
CA LEU A 103 -17.01 -2.12 6.09
C LEU A 103 -15.80 -2.82 6.66
N THR A 104 -15.69 -2.84 7.98
CA THR A 104 -14.67 -3.61 8.65
C THR A 104 -15.34 -4.84 9.25
N THR A 105 -14.84 -6.02 8.90
CA THR A 105 -15.35 -7.27 9.47
C THR A 105 -14.35 -7.81 10.48
N ILE A 106 -14.87 -8.57 11.45
CA ILE A 106 -14.04 -9.20 12.46
C ILE A 106 -14.23 -10.70 12.32
N GLY A 107 -13.11 -11.42 12.16
CA GLY A 107 -13.18 -12.87 12.04
C GLY A 107 -13.61 -13.51 13.34
N VAL A 108 -14.49 -14.51 13.22
CA VAL A 108 -15.07 -15.17 14.38
C VAL A 108 -13.98 -15.88 15.20
N ASN A 109 -13.10 -16.58 14.51
CA ASN A 109 -12.07 -17.37 15.20
C ASN A 109 -10.73 -16.68 15.36
N SER A 110 -10.44 -15.73 14.51
CA SER A 110 -9.12 -15.10 14.49
C SER A 110 -9.12 -13.69 15.08
N ARG A 111 -10.28 -13.11 15.28
CA ARG A 111 -10.44 -11.73 15.70
C ARG A 111 -9.72 -10.76 14.76
N ARG A 112 -9.39 -11.24 13.56
CA ARG A 112 -8.70 -10.41 12.59
C ARG A 112 -9.69 -9.43 11.96
N ARG A 113 -9.27 -8.18 11.87
CA ARG A 113 -10.09 -7.17 11.19
C ARG A 113 -9.74 -7.14 9.72
N SER A 114 -10.75 -7.13 8.89
CA SER A 114 -10.57 -7.06 7.45
C SER A 114 -11.50 -6.02 6.88
N LYS A 115 -11.04 -5.31 5.85
CA LYS A 115 -11.88 -4.36 5.16
C LYS A 115 -12.50 -5.03 3.96
N VAL A 116 -13.79 -4.82 3.78
CA VAL A 116 -14.51 -5.34 2.62
C VAL A 116 -15.34 -4.22 2.02
N THR A 117 -15.62 -4.34 0.73
CA THR A 117 -16.45 -3.37 0.01
C THR A 117 -17.71 -4.08 -0.45
N ILE A 118 -18.87 -3.44 -0.28
CA ILE A 118 -20.11 -3.98 -0.78
C ILE A 118 -20.13 -3.78 -2.28
N VAL A 119 -20.25 -4.87 -3.03
CA VAL A 119 -20.26 -4.80 -4.49
C VAL A 119 -21.60 -5.09 -5.11
N GLU A 120 -22.49 -5.74 -4.38
CA GLU A 120 -23.82 -6.04 -4.90
C GLU A 120 -24.80 -6.23 -3.75
N LEU A 121 -26.02 -5.69 -3.91
CA LEU A 121 -27.11 -5.88 -2.96
C LEU A 121 -28.12 -6.83 -3.58
N ARG A 122 -28.44 -7.90 -2.87
CA ARG A 122 -29.46 -8.88 -3.29
C ARG A 122 -30.60 -8.88 -2.28
N PRO A 123 -31.74 -9.45 -2.63
CA PRO A 123 -32.91 -9.39 -1.74
C PRO A 123 -32.65 -9.89 -0.32
N THR A 124 -31.94 -11.00 -0.17
CA THR A 124 -31.68 -11.58 1.14
C THR A 124 -30.22 -11.62 1.53
N THR A 125 -29.30 -11.28 0.62
CA THR A 125 -27.87 -11.36 0.86
C THR A 125 -27.18 -10.12 0.32
N ILE A 126 -25.93 -9.97 0.72
CA ILE A 126 -25.03 -8.89 0.27
C ILE A 126 -23.76 -9.54 -0.23
N ILE A 127 -23.26 -9.13 -1.39
CA ILE A 127 -21.98 -9.59 -1.89
C ILE A 127 -20.93 -8.56 -1.49
N VAL A 128 -19.88 -9.03 -0.83
CA VAL A 128 -18.76 -8.16 -0.41
C VAL A 128 -17.46 -8.67 -1.01
N ASP A 129 -16.52 -7.77 -1.21
CA ASP A 129 -15.23 -8.08 -1.81
C ASP A 129 -14.14 -7.61 -0.84
N GLY A 130 -13.31 -8.55 -0.38
CA GLY A 130 -12.22 -8.24 0.53
C GLY A 130 -10.90 -7.95 -0.17
N ASN A 131 -10.87 -7.91 -1.50
CA ASN A 131 -9.65 -7.55 -2.22
C ASN A 131 -9.35 -6.07 -2.05
N HIS A 132 -8.07 -5.74 -2.08
CA HIS A 132 -7.67 -4.33 -2.16
C HIS A 132 -8.27 -3.76 -3.46
N PRO A 133 -8.70 -2.50 -3.48
CA PRO A 133 -9.30 -1.92 -4.69
C PRO A 133 -8.40 -2.02 -5.93
N LEU A 134 -7.10 -2.07 -5.73
CA LEU A 134 -6.15 -2.15 -6.83
C LEU A 134 -5.55 -3.55 -6.99
N ALA A 135 -6.08 -4.55 -6.29
CA ALA A 135 -5.61 -5.93 -6.46
C ALA A 135 -5.83 -6.38 -7.90
N GLY A 136 -4.86 -7.11 -8.43
CA GLY A 136 -4.93 -7.58 -9.81
C GLY A 136 -4.55 -6.54 -10.85
N LYS A 137 -4.20 -5.34 -10.43
CA LYS A 137 -3.83 -4.28 -11.37
C LYS A 137 -2.31 -4.22 -11.53
N THR A 138 -1.88 -3.99 -12.76
CA THR A 138 -0.47 -3.72 -13.07
C THR A 138 -0.30 -2.21 -12.93
N LEU A 139 0.71 -1.80 -12.20
CA LEU A 139 0.96 -0.38 -11.95
C LEU A 139 2.23 0.07 -12.62
N GLU A 140 2.19 1.29 -13.16
CA GLU A 140 3.41 1.95 -13.60
C GLU A 140 3.69 3.02 -12.56
N VAL A 141 4.78 2.87 -11.82
CA VAL A 141 5.10 3.77 -10.72
C VAL A 141 6.40 4.50 -10.97
N GLU A 142 6.43 5.74 -10.51
CA GLU A 142 7.63 6.53 -10.48
C GLU A 142 7.88 6.90 -9.04
N PHE A 143 9.10 6.67 -8.54
CA PHE A 143 9.37 7.00 -7.15
C PHE A 143 10.79 7.52 -6.99
N GLN A 144 10.99 8.25 -5.91
CA GLN A 144 12.27 8.86 -5.59
C GLN A 144 12.62 8.55 -4.13
N LEU A 145 13.86 8.16 -3.91
CA LEU A 145 14.35 7.96 -2.55
C LEU A 145 14.70 9.32 -1.95
N LEU A 146 13.91 9.78 -1.00
CA LEU A 146 14.11 11.10 -0.41
C LEU A 146 15.10 11.08 0.75
N VAL A 147 14.98 10.10 1.65
CA VAL A 147 15.87 9.99 2.80
C VAL A 147 16.30 8.53 2.92
N HIS A 148 17.59 8.30 2.95
CA HIS A 148 18.13 6.95 3.02
C HIS A 148 18.13 6.39 4.44
N ASP A 149 18.58 7.16 5.40
CA ASP A 149 18.70 6.66 6.77
C ASP A 149 17.78 7.45 7.67
N LEU A 150 16.49 7.15 7.58
CA LEU A 150 15.49 7.86 8.34
C LEU A 150 15.67 7.66 9.84
N SER A 151 16.14 6.47 10.26
CA SER A 151 16.40 6.21 11.66
C SER A 151 17.43 7.15 12.24
N ALA A 152 18.52 7.35 11.52
CA ALA A 152 19.56 8.27 11.97
C ALA A 152 19.04 9.70 12.01
N ALA A 153 18.27 10.09 10.98
CA ALA A 153 17.67 11.40 10.93
C ALA A 153 16.72 11.63 12.09
N LYS A 154 15.88 10.66 12.39
CA LYS A 154 14.97 10.76 13.51
C LYS A 154 15.69 10.80 14.85
N ARG A 155 16.76 10.05 14.96
CA ARG A 155 17.54 10.04 16.16
C ARG A 155 18.16 11.41 16.42
N THR A 156 18.69 12.03 15.39
CA THR A 156 19.25 13.36 15.48
C THR A 156 18.20 14.39 15.91
N LEU A 157 17.03 14.32 15.31
CA LEU A 157 15.95 15.23 15.67
C LEU A 157 15.50 15.00 17.10
N ARG A 158 15.47 13.76 17.55
CA ARG A 158 15.05 13.46 18.90
C ARG A 158 16.05 14.03 19.89
N ASP A 159 17.35 13.89 19.61
CA ASP A 159 18.37 14.42 20.49
C ASP A 159 18.27 15.93 20.63
N SER A 160 17.87 16.62 19.59
CA SER A 160 17.77 18.06 19.67
C SER A 160 16.44 18.53 20.26
N GLY A 161 15.41 17.69 20.19
CA GLY A 161 14.09 18.08 20.63
C GLY A 161 13.62 17.44 21.89
N ASP A 162 14.37 16.53 22.41
CA ASP A 162 13.93 15.80 23.51
C ASP A 162 13.81 16.55 24.73
N GLU A 163 14.43 17.61 24.71
CA GLU A 163 14.41 18.37 25.86
C GLU A 163 13.08 18.81 26.24
N GLU A 164 12.15 18.81 25.36
CA GLU A 164 10.88 19.26 25.75
C GLU A 164 10.09 18.28 26.43
#